data_556ba709af9045c9dcecf1d0147135dd
#
_entry.id   556ba709af9045c9dcecf1d0147135dd
#
_cell.length_a   1.000
_cell.length_b   1.000
_cell.length_c   1.000
_cell.angle_alpha   90.00
_cell.angle_beta   90.00
_cell.angle_gamma   90.00
#
_symmetry.space_group_name_H-M   'P 1'
#
loop_
_entity.id
_entity.type
_entity.pdbx_description
1 polymer ?
#
loop_
_entity_poly.entity_id
_entity_poly.type
_entity_poly.pdbx_seq_one_letter_code
_entity_poly.pdbx_strand_id
1 'polypeptide(L)'
;MIKRKSDTTLRVAEPAQLMDFLLSKMGGMARSSVKQLLGQRRVKVGNAVQTRHDFELKSGDVVTVSSGRGNSQLTHPKLKIVYEDDDLIVVNKQPGLLTVATTPGSKETTVMSILRAYVKKQNARANIYVVHRLDRETSGLLVFARSEELQHYMRDYWRQLVTERTYIALAEGVPEPREGRITTWLTEDKRNAVVYSSPVDDGGDIAITNYKVLRVSPQPSAISNQFYSLVELHLETGRTNQIRVHLASKGCPVVGDRKYGHGNESSPIDRLCLHAKVLAFIHPVTEKAVRFESPIPKEFNKVLL
;
A
#
# COMPACT_ATOMS: atom_id res chain seq x y z
N MET A 1 -11.57 -20.04 7.53
CA MET A 1 -12.65 -19.19 6.94
C MET A 1 -12.94 -18.01 7.86
N ILE A 2 -12.57 -16.82 7.47
CA ILE A 2 -12.82 -15.59 8.24
C ILE A 2 -14.25 -15.12 7.88
N LYS A 3 -15.17 -15.13 8.85
CA LYS A 3 -16.59 -14.74 8.61
C LYS A 3 -16.70 -13.23 8.40
N ARG A 4 -17.25 -12.79 7.26
CA ARG A 4 -17.66 -11.39 7.04
C ARG A 4 -18.74 -10.98 8.04
N LYS A 5 -18.61 -9.80 8.64
CA LYS A 5 -19.74 -9.10 9.27
C LYS A 5 -20.63 -8.53 8.17
N SER A 6 -21.83 -9.10 8.02
CA SER A 6 -22.86 -8.60 7.11
C SER A 6 -23.51 -7.32 7.67
N ASP A 7 -24.10 -6.50 6.80
CA ASP A 7 -24.95 -5.40 7.20
C ASP A 7 -26.10 -5.93 8.09
N THR A 8 -26.40 -5.21 9.13
CA THR A 8 -27.51 -5.57 10.05
C THR A 8 -28.75 -4.87 9.58
N THR A 9 -29.77 -5.64 9.17
CA THR A 9 -31.06 -5.11 8.75
C THR A 9 -32.08 -5.39 9.86
N LEU A 10 -32.76 -4.34 10.34
CA LEU A 10 -33.69 -4.37 11.43
C LEU A 10 -35.05 -3.80 10.95
N ARG A 11 -36.14 -4.50 11.20
CA ARG A 11 -37.50 -4.04 10.89
C ARG A 11 -38.12 -3.38 12.12
N VAL A 12 -38.71 -2.21 11.94
CA VAL A 12 -39.38 -1.45 12.99
C VAL A 12 -40.79 -2.02 13.19
N ALA A 13 -41.05 -2.53 14.37
CA ALA A 13 -42.39 -3.08 14.71
C ALA A 13 -43.34 -1.96 15.20
N GLU A 14 -42.84 -1.05 16.01
CA GLU A 14 -43.61 0.06 16.61
C GLU A 14 -42.87 1.39 16.40
N PRO A 15 -43.59 2.52 16.29
CA PRO A 15 -42.98 3.83 16.15
C PRO A 15 -41.99 4.11 17.29
N ALA A 16 -40.79 4.60 16.97
CA ALA A 16 -39.75 4.90 17.94
C ALA A 16 -38.78 5.94 17.42
N GLN A 17 -38.01 6.62 18.28
CA GLN A 17 -36.87 7.40 17.86
C GLN A 17 -35.70 6.48 17.43
N LEU A 18 -34.99 6.84 16.35
CA LEU A 18 -33.93 6.05 15.76
C LEU A 18 -32.82 5.69 16.77
N MET A 19 -32.49 6.62 17.69
CA MET A 19 -31.51 6.36 18.75
C MET A 19 -31.95 5.22 19.65
N ASP A 20 -33.19 5.31 20.19
CA ASP A 20 -33.69 4.35 21.17
C ASP A 20 -33.95 2.98 20.52
N PHE A 21 -34.41 2.98 19.27
CA PHE A 21 -34.55 1.77 18.46
C PHE A 21 -33.20 1.05 18.28
N LEU A 22 -32.14 1.77 17.88
CA LEU A 22 -30.80 1.17 17.68
C LEU A 22 -30.21 0.66 19.00
N LEU A 23 -30.39 1.39 20.10
CA LEU A 23 -29.92 0.95 21.42
C LEU A 23 -30.65 -0.34 21.87
N SER A 24 -31.95 -0.46 21.63
CA SER A 24 -32.74 -1.63 22.01
C SER A 24 -32.41 -2.87 21.17
N LYS A 25 -32.17 -2.70 19.84
CA LYS A 25 -31.99 -3.82 18.90
C LYS A 25 -30.55 -4.25 18.74
N MET A 26 -29.58 -3.37 19.02
CA MET A 26 -28.13 -3.67 18.90
C MET A 26 -27.48 -3.90 20.28
N GLY A 27 -28.05 -4.74 21.10
CA GLY A 27 -27.73 -5.00 22.51
C GLY A 27 -26.31 -4.72 22.96
N GLY A 28 -26.16 -3.93 24.05
CA GLY A 28 -24.86 -3.57 24.62
C GLY A 28 -24.13 -2.39 23.95
N MET A 29 -24.70 -1.74 22.96
CA MET A 29 -24.11 -0.58 22.32
C MET A 29 -24.33 0.69 23.16
N ALA A 30 -23.25 1.45 23.41
CA ALA A 30 -23.36 2.74 24.10
C ALA A 30 -23.96 3.83 23.20
N ARG A 31 -24.66 4.82 23.80
CA ARG A 31 -25.21 5.99 23.07
C ARG A 31 -24.16 6.71 22.20
N SER A 32 -22.92 6.81 22.67
CA SER A 32 -21.80 7.38 21.92
C SER A 32 -21.49 6.60 20.64
N SER A 33 -21.58 5.27 20.69
CA SER A 33 -21.36 4.38 19.54
C SER A 33 -22.47 4.55 18.49
N VAL A 34 -23.74 4.69 18.91
CA VAL A 34 -24.85 4.98 17.99
C VAL A 34 -24.67 6.34 17.33
N LYS A 35 -24.33 7.39 18.12
CA LYS A 35 -24.02 8.72 17.55
C LYS A 35 -22.88 8.65 16.52
N GLN A 36 -21.86 7.83 16.78
CA GLN A 36 -20.76 7.62 15.85
C GLN A 36 -21.23 6.96 14.54
N LEU A 37 -22.08 5.92 14.60
CA LEU A 37 -22.66 5.28 13.42
C LEU A 37 -23.46 6.27 12.57
N LEU A 38 -24.27 7.10 13.21
CA LEU A 38 -25.07 8.14 12.54
C LEU A 38 -24.17 9.20 11.89
N GLY A 39 -23.20 9.73 12.64
CA GLY A 39 -22.23 10.70 12.12
C GLY A 39 -21.37 10.15 10.98
N GLN A 40 -21.08 8.86 10.98
CA GLN A 40 -20.40 8.15 9.90
C GLN A 40 -21.29 7.79 8.70
N ARG A 41 -22.57 8.19 8.72
CA ARG A 41 -23.53 7.93 7.64
C ARG A 41 -23.74 6.42 7.36
N ARG A 42 -23.60 5.59 8.39
CA ARG A 42 -23.69 4.12 8.32
C ARG A 42 -25.10 3.59 8.57
N VAL A 43 -26.04 4.46 8.90
CA VAL A 43 -27.42 4.09 9.14
C VAL A 43 -28.30 4.58 8.00
N LYS A 44 -29.12 3.68 7.45
CA LYS A 44 -30.15 4.00 6.46
C LYS A 44 -31.51 3.64 7.02
N VAL A 45 -32.51 4.44 6.68
CA VAL A 45 -33.93 4.13 6.88
C VAL A 45 -34.53 4.01 5.47
N GLY A 46 -34.95 2.81 5.10
CA GLY A 46 -35.23 2.48 3.70
C GLY A 46 -33.97 2.67 2.84
N ASN A 47 -34.08 3.50 1.80
CA ASN A 47 -32.96 3.83 0.91
C ASN A 47 -32.21 5.12 1.31
N ALA A 48 -32.69 5.88 2.31
CA ALA A 48 -32.13 7.16 2.71
C ALA A 48 -31.13 7.03 3.86
N VAL A 49 -29.93 7.64 3.71
CA VAL A 49 -28.97 7.74 4.82
C VAL A 49 -29.54 8.69 5.88
N GLN A 50 -29.56 8.21 7.13
CA GLN A 50 -30.03 8.98 8.26
C GLN A 50 -28.87 9.31 9.21
N THR A 51 -28.75 10.60 9.57
CA THR A 51 -27.70 11.10 10.49
C THR A 51 -28.29 11.69 11.77
N ARG A 52 -29.57 11.93 11.77
CA ARG A 52 -30.29 12.49 12.93
C ARG A 52 -30.62 11.39 13.91
N HIS A 53 -30.25 11.55 15.16
CA HIS A 53 -30.49 10.58 16.22
C HIS A 53 -31.95 10.60 16.73
N ASP A 54 -32.61 11.74 16.55
CA ASP A 54 -34.02 12.02 16.92
C ASP A 54 -34.99 11.77 15.75
N PHE A 55 -34.55 11.07 14.69
CA PHE A 55 -35.41 10.72 13.56
C PHE A 55 -36.50 9.76 14.01
N GLU A 56 -37.76 10.09 13.69
CA GLU A 56 -38.92 9.27 14.03
C GLU A 56 -39.11 8.14 13.01
N LEU A 57 -39.04 6.92 13.51
CA LEU A 57 -39.31 5.70 12.74
C LEU A 57 -40.80 5.35 12.82
N LYS A 58 -41.33 4.86 11.71
CA LYS A 58 -42.71 4.35 11.63
C LYS A 58 -42.72 2.83 11.62
N SER A 59 -43.84 2.22 12.07
CA SER A 59 -44.01 0.78 11.91
C SER A 59 -43.88 0.36 10.45
N GLY A 60 -43.11 -0.68 10.20
CA GLY A 60 -42.78 -1.16 8.86
C GLY A 60 -41.49 -0.63 8.26
N ASP A 61 -40.90 0.45 8.82
CA ASP A 61 -39.61 0.95 8.36
C ASP A 61 -38.50 -0.13 8.46
N VAL A 62 -37.55 -0.07 7.52
CA VAL A 62 -36.39 -0.95 7.51
C VAL A 62 -35.14 -0.10 7.81
N VAL A 63 -34.54 -0.36 8.95
CA VAL A 63 -33.28 0.28 9.36
C VAL A 63 -32.13 -0.64 9.02
N THR A 64 -31.23 -0.19 8.16
CA THR A 64 -30.00 -0.93 7.81
C THR A 64 -28.80 -0.23 8.44
N VAL A 65 -28.07 -0.97 9.28
CA VAL A 65 -26.79 -0.54 9.83
C VAL A 65 -25.68 -1.21 9.04
N SER A 66 -24.98 -0.41 8.24
CA SER A 66 -23.90 -0.91 7.41
C SER A 66 -22.71 -1.35 8.29
N SER A 67 -22.21 -2.56 8.05
CA SER A 67 -20.93 -3.01 8.59
C SER A 67 -19.76 -2.24 7.95
N GLY A 68 -20.00 -1.63 6.78
CA GLY A 68 -19.09 -0.77 6.06
C GLY A 68 -18.76 0.54 6.80
N ARG A 69 -17.77 1.25 6.28
CA ARG A 69 -17.16 2.43 6.93
C ARG A 69 -17.92 3.71 6.67
N GLY A 70 -17.82 4.61 7.63
CA GLY A 70 -18.26 5.99 7.45
C GLY A 70 -17.43 6.70 6.38
N ASN A 71 -18.05 7.70 5.75
CA ASN A 71 -17.53 8.49 4.62
C ASN A 71 -16.38 9.45 5.04
N SER A 72 -15.38 8.97 5.80
CA SER A 72 -14.17 9.75 6.07
C SER A 72 -13.20 9.56 4.91
N GLN A 73 -12.88 10.63 4.20
CA GLN A 73 -11.82 10.61 3.18
C GLN A 73 -10.46 10.79 3.84
N LEU A 74 -9.49 9.93 3.49
CA LEU A 74 -8.10 10.19 3.83
C LEU A 74 -7.59 11.35 2.97
N THR A 75 -7.26 12.47 3.64
CA THR A 75 -6.64 13.62 2.98
C THR A 75 -5.20 13.74 3.46
N HIS A 76 -4.25 13.32 2.64
CA HIS A 76 -2.82 13.44 2.91
C HIS A 76 -2.05 13.62 1.59
N PRO A 77 -1.15 14.62 1.46
CA PRO A 77 -0.50 14.94 0.18
C PRO A 77 0.37 13.80 -0.37
N LYS A 78 0.93 12.97 0.51
CA LYS A 78 1.84 11.86 0.15
C LYS A 78 1.19 10.47 0.19
N LEU A 79 -0.13 10.37 0.41
CA LEU A 79 -0.79 9.06 0.56
C LEU A 79 -2.21 9.09 0.04
N LYS A 80 -2.53 8.22 -0.91
CA LYS A 80 -3.87 8.06 -1.47
C LYS A 80 -4.36 6.63 -1.27
N ILE A 81 -5.59 6.45 -0.78
CA ILE A 81 -6.24 5.14 -0.77
C ILE A 81 -6.66 4.80 -2.20
N VAL A 82 -6.25 3.63 -2.68
CA VAL A 82 -6.61 3.07 -3.99
C VAL A 82 -7.77 2.10 -3.86
N TYR A 83 -7.77 1.32 -2.78
CA TYR A 83 -8.83 0.36 -2.46
C TYR A 83 -8.98 0.22 -0.96
N GLU A 84 -10.18 -0.03 -0.52
CA GLU A 84 -10.50 -0.23 0.88
C GLU A 84 -11.76 -1.09 1.02
N ASP A 85 -11.66 -2.16 1.84
CA ASP A 85 -12.79 -2.96 2.28
C ASP A 85 -12.70 -3.28 3.78
N ASP A 86 -13.47 -4.26 4.25
CA ASP A 86 -13.48 -4.63 5.67
C ASP A 86 -12.20 -5.30 6.15
N ASP A 87 -11.40 -5.82 5.23
CA ASP A 87 -10.24 -6.67 5.49
C ASP A 87 -8.92 -5.97 5.16
N LEU A 88 -8.88 -5.18 4.08
CA LEU A 88 -7.67 -4.62 3.52
C LEU A 88 -7.78 -3.11 3.21
N ILE A 89 -6.63 -2.44 3.21
CA ILE A 89 -6.45 -1.11 2.61
C ILE A 89 -5.26 -1.19 1.66
N VAL A 90 -5.49 -0.82 0.38
CA VAL A 90 -4.41 -0.62 -0.60
C VAL A 90 -4.21 0.88 -0.80
N VAL A 91 -2.97 1.32 -0.70
CA VAL A 91 -2.61 2.73 -0.84
C VAL A 91 -1.55 2.94 -1.92
N ASN A 92 -1.54 4.13 -2.50
CA ASN A 92 -0.45 4.65 -3.31
C ASN A 92 0.34 5.67 -2.49
N LYS A 93 1.59 5.33 -2.19
CA LYS A 93 2.53 6.12 -1.40
C LYS A 93 3.40 6.98 -2.31
N GLN A 94 3.55 8.26 -1.99
CA GLN A 94 4.55 9.13 -2.61
C GLN A 94 5.95 8.93 -1.96
N PRO A 95 7.04 9.34 -2.64
CA PRO A 95 8.38 9.28 -2.07
C PRO A 95 8.53 10.19 -0.83
N GLY A 96 9.56 9.93 -0.03
CA GLY A 96 9.86 10.69 1.19
C GLY A 96 8.96 10.37 2.39
N LEU A 97 8.13 9.31 2.32
CA LEU A 97 7.30 8.83 3.42
C LEU A 97 7.70 7.40 3.80
N LEU A 98 8.02 7.17 5.06
CA LEU A 98 8.29 5.82 5.57
C LEU A 98 7.01 4.97 5.61
N THR A 99 7.13 3.69 5.35
CA THR A 99 6.03 2.73 5.56
C THR A 99 5.75 2.56 7.05
N VAL A 100 6.79 2.32 7.84
CA VAL A 100 6.78 2.16 9.30
C VAL A 100 7.98 2.89 9.91
N ALA A 101 7.90 3.23 11.18
CA ALA A 101 9.03 3.80 11.91
C ALA A 101 10.20 2.81 11.98
N THR A 102 11.40 3.32 11.83
CA THR A 102 12.64 2.53 11.92
C THR A 102 13.12 2.33 13.35
N THR A 103 12.72 3.23 14.25
CA THR A 103 13.10 3.19 15.67
C THR A 103 11.84 3.18 16.52
N PRO A 104 11.75 2.31 17.54
CA PRO A 104 10.66 2.32 18.52
C PRO A 104 10.54 3.70 19.17
N GLY A 105 9.30 4.20 19.31
CA GLY A 105 9.04 5.53 19.91
C GLY A 105 9.29 6.74 19.00
N SER A 106 9.72 6.53 17.76
CA SER A 106 9.87 7.62 16.80
C SER A 106 8.54 8.37 16.60
N LYS A 107 8.60 9.71 16.64
CA LYS A 107 7.47 10.60 16.33
C LYS A 107 7.32 10.88 14.83
N GLU A 108 8.13 10.24 14.00
CA GLU A 108 8.09 10.45 12.55
C GLU A 108 6.75 9.98 11.96
N THR A 109 6.20 10.79 11.08
CA THR A 109 4.98 10.44 10.34
C THR A 109 5.27 9.32 9.34
N THR A 110 4.49 8.24 9.41
CA THR A 110 4.62 7.07 8.54
C THR A 110 3.27 6.74 7.89
N VAL A 111 3.28 5.92 6.82
CA VAL A 111 2.03 5.39 6.25
C VAL A 111 1.20 4.69 7.32
N MET A 112 1.86 3.88 8.16
CA MET A 112 1.21 3.17 9.27
C MET A 112 0.52 4.13 10.25
N SER A 113 1.20 5.21 10.68
CA SER A 113 0.63 6.17 11.63
C SER A 113 -0.54 6.96 11.04
N ILE A 114 -0.46 7.34 9.76
CA ILE A 114 -1.52 8.03 9.02
C ILE A 114 -2.76 7.13 8.91
N LEU A 115 -2.56 5.87 8.46
CA LEU A 115 -3.67 4.93 8.31
C LEU A 115 -4.28 4.54 9.64
N ARG A 116 -3.48 4.41 10.71
CA ARG A 116 -3.98 4.15 12.06
C ARG A 116 -4.87 5.29 12.55
N ALA A 117 -4.45 6.54 12.37
CA ALA A 117 -5.27 7.70 12.69
C ALA A 117 -6.56 7.74 11.85
N TYR A 118 -6.46 7.40 10.56
CA TYR A 118 -7.60 7.33 9.65
C TYR A 118 -8.63 6.29 10.08
N VAL A 119 -8.23 5.05 10.36
CA VAL A 119 -9.16 3.98 10.75
C VAL A 119 -9.76 4.22 12.13
N LYS A 120 -9.01 4.82 13.07
CA LYS A 120 -9.51 5.18 14.40
C LYS A 120 -10.57 6.28 14.37
N LYS A 121 -10.53 7.19 13.41
CA LYS A 121 -11.63 8.15 13.18
C LYS A 121 -12.94 7.47 12.77
N GLN A 122 -12.85 6.33 12.08
CA GLN A 122 -14.02 5.54 11.67
C GLN A 122 -14.54 4.68 12.80
N ASN A 123 -13.62 4.05 13.56
CA ASN A 123 -13.92 3.23 14.72
C ASN A 123 -12.72 3.30 15.69
N ALA A 124 -12.95 3.78 16.91
CA ALA A 124 -11.92 3.94 17.94
C ALA A 124 -11.14 2.64 18.26
N ARG A 125 -11.78 1.48 18.06
CA ARG A 125 -11.16 0.15 18.26
C ARG A 125 -10.48 -0.39 17.01
N ALA A 126 -10.64 0.26 15.84
CA ALA A 126 -10.00 -0.19 14.61
C ALA A 126 -8.50 -0.03 14.67
N ASN A 127 -7.80 -0.96 14.05
CA ASN A 127 -6.35 -0.91 13.87
C ASN A 127 -5.98 -1.26 12.43
N ILE A 128 -4.70 -1.12 12.11
CA ILE A 128 -4.13 -1.44 10.82
C ILE A 128 -2.78 -2.11 11.02
N TYR A 129 -2.45 -3.07 10.17
CA TYR A 129 -1.28 -3.93 10.29
C TYR A 129 -0.51 -3.99 8.98
N VAL A 130 0.81 -3.91 9.07
CA VAL A 130 1.71 -3.89 7.91
C VAL A 130 1.91 -5.30 7.37
N VAL A 131 1.57 -5.52 6.12
CA VAL A 131 1.81 -6.79 5.42
C VAL A 131 3.20 -6.80 4.80
N HIS A 132 3.53 -5.75 4.03
CA HIS A 132 4.85 -5.55 3.42
C HIS A 132 5.24 -4.06 3.43
N ARG A 133 6.44 -3.75 2.98
CA ARG A 133 6.98 -2.40 3.04
C ARG A 133 7.60 -1.95 1.72
N LEU A 134 7.60 -0.65 1.49
CA LEU A 134 8.45 0.05 0.53
C LEU A 134 9.43 0.94 1.30
N ASP A 135 10.57 1.20 0.70
CA ASP A 135 11.56 2.15 1.22
C ASP A 135 10.98 3.57 1.25
N ARG A 136 11.59 4.47 2.03
CA ARG A 136 11.17 5.87 2.16
C ARG A 136 10.98 6.53 0.80
N GLU A 137 11.99 6.41 -0.07
CA GLU A 137 12.03 7.09 -1.36
C GLU A 137 11.33 6.32 -2.49
N THR A 138 11.03 5.04 -2.30
CA THR A 138 10.23 4.27 -3.26
C THR A 138 8.77 4.69 -3.18
N SER A 139 8.18 5.01 -4.33
CA SER A 139 6.74 5.31 -4.45
C SER A 139 5.94 4.10 -4.91
N GLY A 140 4.60 4.16 -4.82
CA GLY A 140 3.70 3.17 -5.40
C GLY A 140 2.86 2.39 -4.40
N LEU A 141 2.41 1.22 -4.80
CA LEU A 141 1.37 0.45 -4.15
C LEU A 141 1.84 -0.32 -2.92
N LEU A 142 1.04 -0.25 -1.86
CA LEU A 142 1.19 -0.97 -0.60
C LEU A 142 -0.16 -1.51 -0.13
N VAL A 143 -0.17 -2.72 0.44
CA VAL A 143 -1.35 -3.29 1.11
C VAL A 143 -1.14 -3.40 2.61
N PHE A 144 -2.21 -3.13 3.36
CA PHE A 144 -2.29 -3.25 4.81
C PHE A 144 -3.49 -4.10 5.19
N ALA A 145 -3.35 -4.92 6.23
CA ALA A 145 -4.44 -5.71 6.79
C ALA A 145 -5.12 -4.94 7.93
N ARG A 146 -6.40 -5.22 8.17
CA ARG A 146 -7.19 -4.60 9.24
C ARG A 146 -7.29 -5.45 10.49
N SER A 147 -6.84 -6.69 10.43
CA SER A 147 -6.67 -7.55 11.60
C SER A 147 -5.26 -8.13 11.65
N GLU A 148 -4.82 -8.46 12.83
CA GLU A 148 -3.52 -9.09 13.08
C GLU A 148 -3.46 -10.49 12.48
N GLU A 149 -4.54 -11.25 12.64
CA GLU A 149 -4.70 -12.59 12.06
C GLU A 149 -4.51 -12.56 10.53
N LEU A 150 -5.17 -11.60 9.86
CA LEU A 150 -5.05 -11.46 8.42
C LEU A 150 -3.65 -11.02 7.98
N GLN A 151 -3.01 -10.16 8.76
CA GLN A 151 -1.63 -9.74 8.51
C GLN A 151 -0.67 -10.93 8.57
N HIS A 152 -0.78 -11.79 9.60
CA HIS A 152 0.02 -13.00 9.72
C HIS A 152 -0.24 -13.94 8.55
N TYR A 153 -1.51 -14.24 8.26
CA TYR A 153 -1.89 -15.06 7.13
C TYR A 153 -1.29 -14.57 5.81
N MET A 154 -1.43 -13.27 5.49
CA MET A 154 -0.87 -12.70 4.26
C MET A 154 0.66 -12.73 4.21
N ARG A 155 1.36 -12.62 5.34
CA ARG A 155 2.82 -12.71 5.38
C ARG A 155 3.31 -14.13 5.19
N ASP A 156 2.69 -15.09 5.86
CA ASP A 156 3.07 -16.50 5.82
C ASP A 156 2.82 -17.10 4.42
N TYR A 157 1.71 -16.71 3.80
CA TYR A 157 1.31 -17.17 2.46
C TYR A 157 1.58 -16.14 1.35
N TRP A 158 2.50 -15.18 1.57
CA TRP A 158 2.75 -14.08 0.62
C TRP A 158 3.06 -14.56 -0.80
N ARG A 159 3.90 -15.59 -0.93
CA ARG A 159 4.30 -16.14 -2.24
C ARG A 159 3.18 -16.83 -2.99
N GLN A 160 2.24 -17.44 -2.27
CA GLN A 160 1.09 -18.12 -2.84
C GLN A 160 -0.03 -17.14 -3.20
N LEU A 161 -0.21 -16.12 -2.39
CA LEU A 161 -1.27 -15.14 -2.58
C LEU A 161 -0.94 -14.11 -3.64
N VAL A 162 0.31 -13.62 -3.68
CA VAL A 162 0.70 -12.52 -4.57
C VAL A 162 1.07 -13.05 -5.94
N THR A 163 0.24 -12.69 -6.93
CA THR A 163 0.37 -13.16 -8.31
C THR A 163 1.20 -12.22 -9.19
N GLU A 164 1.28 -10.92 -8.83
CA GLU A 164 2.06 -9.94 -9.59
C GLU A 164 2.61 -8.83 -8.69
N ARG A 165 3.91 -8.55 -8.82
CA ARG A 165 4.58 -7.38 -8.26
C ARG A 165 5.48 -6.76 -9.32
N THR A 166 4.96 -5.74 -10.00
CA THR A 166 5.67 -5.04 -11.05
C THR A 166 6.13 -3.68 -10.55
N TYR A 167 7.41 -3.41 -10.76
CA TYR A 167 8.04 -2.14 -10.48
C TYR A 167 8.50 -1.49 -11.78
N ILE A 168 8.59 -0.18 -11.77
CA ILE A 168 9.24 0.61 -12.82
C ILE A 168 10.39 1.36 -12.18
N ALA A 169 11.56 1.24 -12.79
CA ALA A 169 12.74 2.04 -12.46
C ALA A 169 13.19 2.85 -13.68
N LEU A 170 13.66 4.05 -13.44
CA LEU A 170 14.52 4.74 -14.38
C LEU A 170 15.96 4.43 -13.98
N ALA A 171 16.75 3.84 -14.86
CA ALA A 171 18.14 3.46 -14.60
C ALA A 171 19.10 4.34 -15.39
N GLU A 172 20.28 4.57 -14.84
CA GLU A 172 21.43 5.15 -15.54
C GLU A 172 22.13 4.04 -16.31
N GLY A 173 22.30 4.21 -17.62
CA GLY A 173 22.75 3.16 -18.52
C GLY A 173 21.60 2.27 -19.02
N VAL A 174 21.97 1.26 -19.79
CA VAL A 174 21.06 0.28 -20.38
C VAL A 174 21.52 -1.11 -19.94
N PRO A 175 20.72 -1.84 -19.15
CA PRO A 175 21.07 -3.22 -18.77
C PRO A 175 21.24 -4.12 -20.00
N GLU A 176 22.35 -4.86 -20.04
CA GLU A 176 22.62 -5.86 -21.08
C GLU A 176 22.63 -7.27 -20.45
N PRO A 177 21.91 -8.23 -21.06
CA PRO A 177 20.93 -8.07 -22.15
C PRO A 177 19.74 -7.18 -21.72
N ARG A 178 18.96 -6.64 -22.69
CA ARG A 178 17.82 -5.76 -22.42
C ARG A 178 16.65 -6.43 -21.69
N GLU A 179 16.65 -7.72 -21.60
CA GLU A 179 15.69 -8.53 -20.85
C GLU A 179 16.45 -9.70 -20.20
N GLY A 180 16.11 -10.02 -18.96
CA GLY A 180 16.80 -11.09 -18.26
C GLY A 180 16.34 -11.30 -16.83
N ARG A 181 17.04 -12.19 -16.15
CA ARG A 181 16.85 -12.55 -14.75
C ARG A 181 18.14 -12.34 -13.99
N ILE A 182 18.05 -11.64 -12.86
CA ILE A 182 19.15 -11.46 -11.92
C ILE A 182 18.87 -12.35 -10.72
N THR A 183 19.80 -13.26 -10.42
CA THR A 183 19.76 -14.13 -9.25
C THR A 183 21.06 -13.96 -8.49
N THR A 184 20.97 -13.48 -7.25
CA THR A 184 22.13 -13.26 -6.37
C THR A 184 21.74 -13.53 -4.92
N TRP A 185 22.74 -13.53 -4.04
CA TRP A 185 22.58 -13.58 -2.60
C TRP A 185 22.80 -12.19 -2.03
N LEU A 186 21.87 -11.71 -1.20
CA LEU A 186 21.93 -10.38 -0.61
C LEU A 186 22.21 -10.47 0.88
N THR A 187 23.30 -9.80 1.30
CA THR A 187 23.71 -9.71 2.71
C THR A 187 23.60 -8.28 3.18
N GLU A 188 22.88 -8.06 4.30
CA GLU A 188 22.68 -6.74 4.89
C GLU A 188 23.76 -6.43 5.93
N ASP A 189 24.59 -5.42 5.68
CA ASP A 189 25.42 -4.79 6.71
C ASP A 189 24.56 -3.82 7.54
N LYS A 190 24.11 -4.29 8.69
CA LYS A 190 23.24 -3.51 9.59
C LYS A 190 23.94 -2.28 10.17
N ARG A 191 25.30 -2.27 10.27
CA ARG A 191 26.04 -1.12 10.83
C ARG A 191 26.03 0.06 9.87
N ASN A 192 26.27 -0.22 8.59
CA ASN A 192 26.29 0.78 7.53
C ASN A 192 24.92 0.91 6.82
N ALA A 193 23.96 0.07 7.21
CA ALA A 193 22.64 -0.04 6.57
C ALA A 193 22.75 -0.27 5.05
N VAL A 194 23.78 -0.98 4.55
CA VAL A 194 24.04 -1.28 3.13
C VAL A 194 23.74 -2.75 2.87
N VAL A 195 23.22 -3.04 1.69
CA VAL A 195 23.01 -4.41 1.20
C VAL A 195 24.02 -4.66 0.09
N TYR A 196 24.74 -5.76 0.20
CA TYR A 196 25.70 -6.23 -0.81
C TYR A 196 25.09 -7.38 -1.60
N SER A 197 25.51 -7.53 -2.84
CA SER A 197 25.10 -8.60 -3.75
C SER A 197 26.29 -9.49 -4.07
N SER A 198 26.12 -10.79 -3.92
CA SER A 198 27.09 -11.83 -4.31
C SER A 198 26.49 -12.71 -5.41
N PRO A 199 27.23 -13.01 -6.48
CA PRO A 199 26.79 -13.95 -7.52
C PRO A 199 26.85 -15.41 -7.05
N VAL A 200 27.52 -15.69 -5.94
CA VAL A 200 27.67 -17.01 -5.33
C VAL A 200 27.03 -17.03 -3.95
N ASP A 201 26.60 -18.19 -3.48
CA ASP A 201 26.05 -18.37 -2.14
C ASP A 201 27.14 -18.08 -1.10
N ASP A 202 26.96 -16.95 -0.41
CA ASP A 202 27.82 -16.47 0.67
C ASP A 202 27.12 -16.50 2.03
N GLY A 203 25.99 -17.22 2.13
CA GLY A 203 25.13 -17.26 3.30
C GLY A 203 24.10 -16.12 3.35
N GLY A 204 24.04 -15.30 2.33
CA GLY A 204 23.03 -14.25 2.18
C GLY A 204 21.65 -14.79 1.80
N ASP A 205 20.67 -13.90 1.76
CA ASP A 205 19.31 -14.21 1.33
C ASP A 205 19.22 -14.24 -0.19
N ILE A 206 18.74 -15.35 -0.78
CA ILE A 206 18.51 -15.42 -2.24
C ILE A 206 17.53 -14.34 -2.69
N ALA A 207 17.89 -13.64 -3.75
CA ALA A 207 17.15 -12.56 -4.37
C ALA A 207 17.02 -12.78 -5.87
N ILE A 208 15.80 -12.69 -6.40
CA ILE A 208 15.49 -12.97 -7.80
C ILE A 208 14.62 -11.85 -8.35
N THR A 209 15.12 -11.20 -9.42
CA THR A 209 14.45 -10.12 -10.14
C THR A 209 14.48 -10.40 -11.64
N ASN A 210 13.33 -10.50 -12.27
CA ASN A 210 13.22 -10.48 -13.73
C ASN A 210 13.09 -9.02 -14.17
N TYR A 211 13.72 -8.65 -15.29
CA TYR A 211 13.67 -7.28 -15.78
C TYR A 211 13.57 -7.23 -17.31
N LYS A 212 13.01 -6.11 -17.79
CA LYS A 212 12.89 -5.80 -19.22
C LYS A 212 13.05 -4.31 -19.43
N VAL A 213 13.91 -3.91 -20.35
CA VAL A 213 14.06 -2.52 -20.80
C VAL A 213 12.89 -2.18 -21.72
N LEU A 214 12.06 -1.23 -21.29
CA LEU A 214 10.87 -0.78 -22.04
C LEU A 214 11.21 0.33 -23.02
N ARG A 215 12.12 1.26 -22.62
CA ARG A 215 12.51 2.44 -23.40
C ARG A 215 13.91 2.87 -23.03
N VAL A 216 14.62 3.47 -23.98
CA VAL A 216 15.91 4.11 -23.79
C VAL A 216 15.79 5.58 -24.23
N SER A 217 16.47 6.49 -23.56
CA SER A 217 16.52 7.91 -23.96
C SER A 217 17.12 8.05 -25.37
N PRO A 218 16.67 9.02 -26.16
CA PRO A 218 17.16 9.21 -27.54
C PRO A 218 18.63 9.67 -27.59
N GLN A 219 19.10 10.32 -26.51
CA GLN A 219 20.44 10.85 -26.38
C GLN A 219 21.04 10.51 -25.03
N PRO A 220 22.36 10.41 -24.93
CA PRO A 220 23.01 10.28 -23.61
C PRO A 220 22.80 11.53 -22.76
N SER A 221 22.86 11.34 -21.46
CA SER A 221 22.81 12.44 -20.49
C SER A 221 23.99 13.40 -20.70
N ALA A 222 23.73 14.68 -20.72
CA ALA A 222 24.78 15.72 -20.74
C ALA A 222 25.68 15.69 -19.47
N ILE A 223 25.20 15.09 -18.38
CA ILE A 223 25.89 15.02 -17.10
C ILE A 223 26.78 13.78 -17.01
N SER A 224 26.21 12.58 -17.29
CA SER A 224 26.90 11.31 -17.12
C SER A 224 27.44 10.69 -18.42
N ASN A 225 27.11 11.27 -19.56
CA ASN A 225 27.36 10.72 -20.90
C ASN A 225 26.80 9.30 -21.08
N GLN A 226 25.82 8.92 -20.29
CA GLN A 226 25.14 7.62 -20.35
C GLN A 226 23.68 7.80 -20.77
N PHE A 227 23.13 6.80 -21.44
CA PHE A 227 21.71 6.74 -21.73
C PHE A 227 20.92 6.47 -20.44
N TYR A 228 19.69 6.94 -20.40
CA TYR A 228 18.71 6.51 -19.39
C TYR A 228 17.83 5.40 -19.98
N SER A 229 17.46 4.45 -19.14
CA SER A 229 16.53 3.40 -19.54
C SER A 229 15.37 3.28 -18.57
N LEU A 230 14.16 3.11 -19.11
CA LEU A 230 12.97 2.73 -18.35
C LEU A 230 12.92 1.22 -18.28
N VAL A 231 13.03 0.68 -17.07
CA VAL A 231 13.11 -0.75 -16.82
C VAL A 231 11.87 -1.20 -16.05
N GLU A 232 11.19 -2.21 -16.54
CA GLU A 232 10.16 -2.95 -15.83
C GLU A 232 10.81 -4.12 -15.07
N LEU A 233 10.41 -4.31 -13.80
CA LEU A 233 11.00 -5.33 -12.94
C LEU A 233 9.90 -6.12 -12.25
N HIS A 234 10.02 -7.44 -12.28
CA HIS A 234 9.12 -8.39 -11.63
C HIS A 234 9.87 -9.13 -10.53
N LEU A 235 9.37 -9.00 -9.29
CA LEU A 235 10.01 -9.58 -8.12
C LEU A 235 9.46 -10.97 -7.79
N GLU A 236 10.32 -12.00 -7.80
CA GLU A 236 10.01 -13.30 -7.23
C GLU A 236 10.27 -13.32 -5.71
N THR A 237 11.27 -12.58 -5.26
CA THR A 237 11.61 -12.36 -3.85
C THR A 237 11.42 -10.89 -3.48
N GLY A 238 11.53 -10.52 -2.19
CA GLY A 238 11.35 -9.13 -1.73
C GLY A 238 12.32 -8.78 -0.62
N ARG A 239 13.63 -8.75 -0.93
CA ARG A 239 14.70 -8.41 0.02
C ARG A 239 14.89 -6.89 0.12
N THR A 240 15.47 -6.44 1.21
CA THR A 240 15.81 -5.03 1.42
C THR A 240 16.63 -4.48 0.25
N ASN A 241 16.20 -3.36 -0.32
CA ASN A 241 16.85 -2.68 -1.45
C ASN A 241 17.11 -3.55 -2.71
N GLN A 242 16.48 -4.70 -2.86
CA GLN A 242 16.77 -5.71 -3.87
C GLN A 242 16.92 -5.13 -5.30
N ILE A 243 15.93 -4.40 -5.80
CA ILE A 243 15.97 -3.80 -7.14
C ILE A 243 17.16 -2.86 -7.28
N ARG A 244 17.38 -2.01 -6.29
CA ARG A 244 18.43 -0.99 -6.28
C ARG A 244 19.82 -1.63 -6.38
N VAL A 245 20.06 -2.66 -5.57
CA VAL A 245 21.32 -3.43 -5.56
C VAL A 245 21.49 -4.21 -6.87
N HIS A 246 20.44 -4.87 -7.37
CA HIS A 246 20.50 -5.63 -8.61
C HIS A 246 20.81 -4.76 -9.84
N LEU A 247 20.16 -3.60 -9.97
CA LEU A 247 20.44 -2.69 -11.07
C LEU A 247 21.86 -2.09 -10.96
N ALA A 248 22.28 -1.74 -9.75
CA ALA A 248 23.63 -1.25 -9.50
C ALA A 248 24.70 -2.33 -9.84
N SER A 249 24.47 -3.60 -9.50
CA SER A 249 25.39 -4.70 -9.83
C SER A 249 25.49 -4.96 -11.33
N LYS A 250 24.50 -4.51 -12.11
CA LYS A 250 24.55 -4.52 -13.59
C LYS A 250 25.23 -3.27 -14.17
N GLY A 251 25.78 -2.38 -13.34
CA GLY A 251 26.34 -1.11 -13.78
C GLY A 251 25.29 -0.07 -14.23
N CYS A 252 24.02 -0.31 -13.90
CA CYS A 252 22.88 0.52 -14.30
C CYS A 252 22.07 0.96 -13.08
N PRO A 253 22.65 1.73 -12.13
CA PRO A 253 21.96 2.10 -10.90
C PRO A 253 20.66 2.88 -11.17
N VAL A 254 19.75 2.86 -10.20
CA VAL A 254 18.52 3.62 -10.29
C VAL A 254 18.84 5.12 -10.20
N VAL A 255 18.27 5.91 -11.11
CA VAL A 255 18.42 7.37 -11.13
C VAL A 255 18.00 7.95 -9.79
N GLY A 256 18.83 8.84 -9.22
CA GLY A 256 18.62 9.45 -7.93
C GLY A 256 18.85 8.54 -6.72
N ASP A 257 19.51 7.40 -6.92
CA ASP A 257 19.90 6.52 -5.81
C ASP A 257 21.17 7.03 -5.13
N ARG A 258 21.01 7.64 -3.94
CA ARG A 258 22.11 8.18 -3.13
C ARG A 258 22.99 7.11 -2.48
N LYS A 259 22.55 5.85 -2.51
CA LYS A 259 23.22 4.77 -1.78
C LYS A 259 23.97 3.80 -2.69
N TYR A 260 23.35 3.46 -3.82
CA TYR A 260 23.89 2.49 -4.77
C TYR A 260 24.22 3.09 -6.14
N GLY A 261 23.98 4.39 -6.33
CA GLY A 261 24.23 5.12 -7.56
C GLY A 261 25.05 6.38 -7.34
N HIS A 262 24.94 7.31 -8.28
CA HIS A 262 25.70 8.57 -8.28
C HIS A 262 25.05 9.67 -7.43
N GLY A 263 23.92 9.39 -6.78
CA GLY A 263 23.19 10.33 -5.92
C GLY A 263 22.37 11.36 -6.71
N ASN A 264 21.92 12.44 -6.01
CA ASN A 264 21.05 13.44 -6.63
C ASN A 264 21.82 14.62 -7.22
N GLU A 265 23.09 14.83 -6.89
CA GLU A 265 23.85 16.01 -7.34
C GLU A 265 23.98 16.09 -8.86
N SER A 266 23.98 14.95 -9.53
CA SER A 266 23.98 14.82 -10.99
C SER A 266 22.68 14.22 -11.55
N SER A 267 21.63 14.06 -10.75
CA SER A 267 20.39 13.45 -11.19
C SER A 267 19.47 14.48 -11.85
N PRO A 268 18.90 14.18 -13.04
CA PRO A 268 17.91 15.04 -13.69
C PRO A 268 16.57 15.09 -12.94
N ILE A 269 16.39 14.20 -11.96
CA ILE A 269 15.15 14.07 -11.18
C ILE A 269 15.53 13.97 -9.70
N ASP A 270 15.03 14.92 -8.89
CA ASP A 270 15.36 15.04 -7.45
C ASP A 270 14.58 14.02 -6.60
N ARG A 271 14.73 12.71 -6.92
CA ARG A 271 14.23 11.59 -6.11
C ARG A 271 14.76 10.26 -6.63
N LEU A 272 14.69 9.23 -5.81
CA LEU A 272 14.86 7.84 -6.26
C LEU A 272 13.77 7.49 -7.30
N CYS A 273 14.17 7.16 -8.52
CA CYS A 273 13.27 6.85 -9.61
C CYS A 273 12.87 5.36 -9.61
N LEU A 274 12.28 4.91 -8.51
CA LEU A 274 11.72 3.57 -8.31
C LEU A 274 10.26 3.65 -7.87
N HIS A 275 9.39 2.88 -8.54
CA HIS A 275 7.95 2.93 -8.35
C HIS A 275 7.32 1.53 -8.40
N ALA A 276 6.61 1.14 -7.34
CA ALA A 276 5.79 -0.07 -7.28
C ALA A 276 4.50 0.14 -8.06
N LYS A 277 4.51 -0.24 -9.35
CA LYS A 277 3.46 0.07 -10.33
C LYS A 277 2.25 -0.84 -10.17
N VAL A 278 2.46 -2.15 -10.08
CA VAL A 278 1.38 -3.14 -10.00
C VAL A 278 1.53 -4.00 -8.77
N LEU A 279 0.40 -4.24 -8.11
CA LEU A 279 0.25 -5.23 -7.06
C LEU A 279 -1.03 -6.04 -7.32
N ALA A 280 -0.87 -7.34 -7.57
CA ALA A 280 -2.00 -8.25 -7.73
C ALA A 280 -1.86 -9.44 -6.79
N PHE A 281 -2.98 -9.84 -6.21
CA PHE A 281 -3.01 -10.97 -5.28
C PHE A 281 -4.41 -11.60 -5.21
N ILE A 282 -4.46 -12.81 -4.68
CA ILE A 282 -5.73 -13.44 -4.30
C ILE A 282 -6.16 -12.85 -2.95
N HIS A 283 -7.34 -12.23 -2.92
CA HIS A 283 -7.85 -11.63 -1.69
C HIS A 283 -8.10 -12.72 -0.63
N PRO A 284 -7.45 -12.63 0.54
CA PRO A 284 -7.38 -13.76 1.48
C PRO A 284 -8.72 -14.17 2.11
N VAL A 285 -9.74 -13.31 2.05
CA VAL A 285 -11.07 -13.57 2.60
C VAL A 285 -12.10 -13.91 1.52
N THR A 286 -12.05 -13.18 0.39
CA THR A 286 -13.02 -13.39 -0.71
C THR A 286 -12.55 -14.39 -1.75
N GLU A 287 -11.27 -14.80 -1.70
CA GLU A 287 -10.60 -15.71 -2.65
C GLU A 287 -10.64 -15.24 -4.11
N LYS A 288 -10.98 -13.95 -4.32
CA LYS A 288 -11.02 -13.34 -5.66
C LYS A 288 -9.67 -12.75 -6.01
N ALA A 289 -9.27 -12.91 -7.26
CA ALA A 289 -8.12 -12.18 -7.79
C ALA A 289 -8.42 -10.68 -7.82
N VAL A 290 -7.51 -9.90 -7.26
CA VAL A 290 -7.55 -8.43 -7.30
C VAL A 290 -6.25 -7.90 -7.86
N ARG A 291 -6.32 -6.84 -8.68
CA ARG A 291 -5.18 -6.20 -9.32
C ARG A 291 -5.32 -4.70 -9.22
N PHE A 292 -4.28 -4.08 -8.73
CA PHE A 292 -4.18 -2.63 -8.58
C PHE A 292 -3.02 -2.11 -9.41
N GLU A 293 -3.22 -0.95 -10.05
CA GLU A 293 -2.19 -0.32 -10.86
C GLU A 293 -2.09 1.17 -10.50
N SER A 294 -0.86 1.65 -10.36
CA SER A 294 -0.51 3.04 -10.18
C SER A 294 0.17 3.57 -11.44
N PRO A 295 -0.21 4.73 -11.96
CA PRO A 295 0.43 5.29 -13.16
C PRO A 295 1.91 5.55 -12.90
N ILE A 296 2.74 5.36 -13.92
CA ILE A 296 4.16 5.72 -13.88
C ILE A 296 4.29 7.22 -13.55
N PRO A 297 5.14 7.60 -12.59
CA PRO A 297 5.37 9.01 -12.27
C PRO A 297 5.76 9.82 -13.51
N LYS A 298 5.08 10.94 -13.73
CA LYS A 298 5.25 11.75 -14.95
C LYS A 298 6.68 12.25 -15.14
N GLU A 299 7.38 12.49 -14.03
CA GLU A 299 8.77 12.93 -14.02
C GLU A 299 9.74 11.91 -14.64
N PHE A 300 9.41 10.60 -14.65
CA PHE A 300 10.26 9.58 -15.30
C PHE A 300 10.34 9.79 -16.83
N ASN A 301 9.34 10.42 -17.42
CA ASN A 301 9.34 10.70 -18.85
C ASN A 301 10.24 11.89 -19.24
N LYS A 302 10.67 12.73 -18.28
CA LYS A 302 11.45 13.95 -18.59
C LYS A 302 12.76 13.67 -19.31
N VAL A 303 13.36 12.52 -19.10
CA VAL A 303 14.65 12.12 -19.67
C VAL A 303 14.52 11.07 -20.79
N LEU A 304 13.29 10.67 -21.12
CA LEU A 304 12.98 9.64 -22.11
C LEU A 304 12.34 10.22 -23.38
N LEU A 305 12.14 11.55 -23.41
CA LEU A 305 11.57 12.30 -24.53
C LEU A 305 12.72 12.90 -25.41
#